data_00fa7402594cacac0b56ff28fb609935
#
_entry.id   00fa7402594cacac0b56ff28fb609935
#
_cell.length_a   1.000
_cell.length_b   1.000
_cell.length_c   1.000
_cell.angle_alpha   90.00
_cell.angle_beta   90.00
_cell.angle_gamma   90.00
#
_symmetry.space_group_name_H-M   'P 1'
#
loop_
_entity.id
_entity.type
_entity.pdbx_description
1 polymer ?
#
loop_
_entity_poly.entity_id
_entity_poly.type
_entity_poly.pdbx_seq_one_letter_code
_entity_poly.pdbx_strand_id
1 'polypeptide(L)'
;MAITQAIANAFKKQLLEGDASFKSSGGDVFKLALYTSSATLNSSTTAFTTSNEVANTGTYASGGDKLTGQNTSIASGVAIVDFADLSFTGVTLTARGAMIYNTSSAVTNATVCVLDFG
;
A
#
# COMPACT_ATOMS: atom_id res chain seq x y z
N MET A 1 18.63 -8.08 -1.13
CA MET A 1 17.31 -7.63 -0.76
C MET A 1 17.07 -6.28 -1.33
N ALA A 2 15.93 -6.10 -2.00
CA ALA A 2 15.66 -4.83 -2.67
C ALA A 2 14.17 -4.55 -2.72
N ILE A 3 13.83 -3.26 -2.66
CA ILE A 3 12.49 -2.78 -2.93
C ILE A 3 12.51 -2.22 -4.34
N THR A 4 11.65 -2.74 -5.19
CA THR A 4 11.49 -2.26 -6.57
C THR A 4 10.07 -1.70 -6.71
N GLN A 5 9.96 -0.42 -7.02
CA GLN A 5 8.66 0.21 -7.17
C GLN A 5 7.87 -0.43 -8.30
N ALA A 6 6.66 -0.87 -8.00
CA ALA A 6 5.83 -1.55 -8.99
C ALA A 6 4.38 -1.65 -8.51
N ILE A 7 3.47 -1.76 -9.46
CA ILE A 7 2.11 -2.23 -9.18
C ILE A 7 2.17 -3.76 -9.13
N ALA A 8 1.58 -4.35 -8.09
CA ALA A 8 1.60 -5.79 -7.92
C ALA A 8 0.85 -6.49 -9.07
N ASN A 9 1.43 -7.55 -9.59
CA ASN A 9 0.82 -8.32 -10.68
C ASN A 9 -0.54 -8.89 -10.26
N ALA A 10 -0.63 -9.40 -9.03
CA ALA A 10 -1.89 -9.95 -8.51
C ALA A 10 -2.98 -8.87 -8.40
N PHE A 11 -2.61 -7.62 -8.09
CA PHE A 11 -3.55 -6.52 -8.05
C PHE A 11 -4.17 -6.24 -9.42
N LYS A 12 -3.37 -6.30 -10.48
CA LYS A 12 -3.87 -6.09 -11.84
C LYS A 12 -4.97 -7.09 -12.20
N LYS A 13 -4.79 -8.35 -11.78
CA LYS A 13 -5.81 -9.39 -11.95
C LYS A 13 -7.06 -9.08 -11.13
N GLN A 14 -6.88 -8.65 -9.89
CA GLN A 14 -8.00 -8.30 -9.01
C GLN A 14 -8.84 -7.15 -9.57
N LEU A 15 -8.22 -6.17 -10.22
CA LEU A 15 -8.95 -5.09 -10.89
C LEU A 15 -9.87 -5.65 -11.98
N LEU A 16 -9.38 -6.58 -12.77
CA LEU A 16 -10.15 -7.19 -13.86
C LEU A 16 -11.31 -8.05 -13.33
N GLU A 17 -11.16 -8.61 -12.15
CA GLU A 17 -12.16 -9.48 -11.51
C GLU A 17 -13.14 -8.72 -10.62
N GLY A 18 -12.91 -7.41 -10.41
CA GLY A 18 -13.74 -6.60 -9.54
C GLY A 18 -13.48 -6.83 -8.05
N ASP A 19 -12.33 -7.39 -7.69
CA ASP A 19 -11.97 -7.69 -6.30
C ASP A 19 -11.35 -6.49 -5.57
N ALA A 20 -11.08 -5.40 -6.25
CA ALA A 20 -10.54 -4.18 -5.67
C ALA A 20 -11.38 -2.99 -6.09
N SER A 21 -11.79 -2.15 -5.11
CA SER A 21 -12.62 -0.99 -5.37
C SER A 21 -12.07 0.23 -4.65
N PHE A 22 -11.79 1.29 -5.39
CA PHE A 22 -11.31 2.57 -4.87
C PHE A 22 -12.42 3.62 -4.75
N LYS A 23 -13.68 3.20 -4.78
CA LYS A 23 -14.80 4.14 -4.64
C LYS A 23 -14.70 4.90 -3.33
N SER A 24 -15.05 6.18 -3.36
CA SER A 24 -15.04 7.03 -2.15
C SER A 24 -16.11 6.60 -1.15
N SER A 25 -17.19 5.97 -1.62
CA SER A 25 -18.24 5.43 -0.78
C SER A 25 -18.49 3.97 -1.16
N GLY A 26 -18.43 3.08 -0.18
CA GLY A 26 -18.61 1.65 -0.41
C GLY A 26 -17.39 0.96 -1.02
N GLY A 27 -16.26 1.66 -1.12
CA GLY A 27 -15.01 1.07 -1.59
C GLY A 27 -14.30 0.27 -0.52
N ASP A 28 -13.18 -0.34 -0.91
CA ASP A 28 -12.35 -1.12 -0.01
C ASP A 28 -11.55 -0.23 0.95
N VAL A 29 -11.02 -0.84 1.99
CA VAL A 29 -10.14 -0.18 2.96
C VAL A 29 -8.70 -0.56 2.65
N PHE A 30 -7.86 0.45 2.43
CA PHE A 30 -6.45 0.27 2.11
C PHE A 30 -5.58 0.78 3.25
N LYS A 31 -4.42 0.14 3.45
CA LYS A 31 -3.44 0.54 4.45
C LYS A 31 -2.08 0.72 3.79
N LEU A 32 -1.24 1.53 4.42
CA LEU A 32 0.14 1.76 4.00
C LEU A 32 1.08 1.35 5.13
N ALA A 33 1.99 0.42 4.83
CA ALA A 33 3.03 -0.03 5.76
C ALA A 33 4.40 0.38 5.25
N LEU A 34 5.33 0.63 6.18
CA LEU A 34 6.69 1.07 5.89
C LEU A 34 7.68 -0.08 6.06
N TYR A 35 8.70 -0.11 5.21
CA TYR A 35 9.69 -1.19 5.17
C TYR A 35 11.11 -0.67 5.16
N THR A 36 12.00 -1.43 5.80
CA THR A 36 13.44 -1.15 5.81
C THR A 36 14.08 -1.58 4.49
N SER A 37 15.34 -1.19 4.28
CA SER A 37 16.10 -1.56 3.08
C SER A 37 16.38 -3.07 2.97
N SER A 38 16.16 -3.82 4.05
CA SER A 38 16.33 -5.28 4.04
C SER A 38 15.13 -6.02 3.44
N ALA A 39 14.02 -5.33 3.20
CA ALA A 39 12.84 -5.95 2.62
C ALA A 39 13.05 -6.31 1.15
N THR A 40 12.39 -7.37 0.70
CA THR A 40 12.31 -7.73 -0.72
C THR A 40 10.85 -7.58 -1.15
N LEU A 41 10.58 -6.49 -1.86
CA LEU A 41 9.24 -6.15 -2.35
C LEU A 41 9.33 -5.78 -3.83
N ASN A 42 8.42 -6.29 -4.64
CA ASN A 42 8.42 -6.06 -6.09
C ASN A 42 7.05 -6.38 -6.68
N SER A 43 6.97 -6.43 -8.00
CA SER A 43 5.71 -6.73 -8.71
C SER A 43 5.15 -8.12 -8.40
N SER A 44 5.98 -9.05 -7.90
CA SER A 44 5.54 -10.40 -7.55
C SER A 44 5.08 -10.51 -6.10
N THR A 45 5.15 -9.44 -5.31
CA THR A 45 4.67 -9.43 -3.93
C THR A 45 3.14 -9.52 -3.93
N THR A 46 2.59 -10.48 -3.19
CA THR A 46 1.16 -10.78 -3.26
C THR A 46 0.37 -10.31 -2.05
N ALA A 47 1.01 -10.16 -0.88
CA ALA A 47 0.31 -9.80 0.34
C ALA A 47 1.22 -9.07 1.32
N PHE A 48 0.61 -8.35 2.25
CA PHE A 48 1.33 -7.72 3.36
C PHE A 48 2.11 -8.75 4.15
N THR A 49 3.31 -8.38 4.55
CA THR A 49 4.17 -9.18 5.41
C THR A 49 4.82 -8.29 6.46
N THR A 50 5.08 -8.85 7.64
CA THR A 50 5.83 -8.15 8.69
C THR A 50 7.34 -8.31 8.54
N SER A 51 7.80 -9.11 7.58
CA SER A 51 9.24 -9.33 7.34
C SER A 51 9.90 -8.03 6.91
N ASN A 52 10.83 -7.53 7.72
CA ASN A 52 11.56 -6.28 7.49
C ASN A 52 10.67 -5.05 7.44
N GLU A 53 9.50 -5.12 8.04
CA GLU A 53 8.68 -3.95 8.31
C GLU A 53 9.37 -3.07 9.35
N VAL A 54 9.17 -1.75 9.27
CA VAL A 54 9.68 -0.81 10.28
C VAL A 54 9.06 -1.14 11.65
N ALA A 55 9.89 -1.11 12.71
CA ALA A 55 9.42 -1.39 14.05
C ALA A 55 8.48 -0.29 14.56
N ASN A 56 7.62 -0.65 15.50
CA ASN A 56 6.70 0.31 16.14
C ASN A 56 7.46 1.48 16.74
N THR A 57 7.03 2.69 16.41
CA THR A 57 7.61 3.93 16.95
C THR A 57 6.59 5.07 16.80
N GLY A 58 6.42 5.88 17.84
CA GLY A 58 5.44 6.96 17.80
C GLY A 58 4.06 6.47 17.40
N THR A 59 3.47 7.08 16.39
CA THR A 59 2.16 6.66 15.86
C THR A 59 2.26 5.54 14.84
N TYR A 60 3.47 5.09 14.48
CA TYR A 60 3.62 3.96 13.58
C TYR A 60 3.52 2.65 14.36
N ALA A 61 2.55 1.83 13.99
CA ALA A 61 2.38 0.48 14.52
C ALA A 61 2.44 -0.53 13.38
N SER A 62 2.78 -1.78 13.70
CA SER A 62 2.85 -2.86 12.70
C SER A 62 1.57 -2.92 11.88
N GLY A 63 1.72 -3.04 10.58
CA GLY A 63 0.63 -2.95 9.62
C GLY A 63 0.43 -1.57 9.04
N GLY A 64 1.06 -0.55 9.61
CA GLY A 64 0.91 0.83 9.18
C GLY A 64 -0.41 1.43 9.58
N ASP A 65 -0.93 2.33 8.77
CA ASP A 65 -2.20 3.00 9.06
C ASP A 65 -3.10 3.04 7.82
N LYS A 66 -4.37 3.29 8.08
CA LYS A 66 -5.41 3.32 7.07
C LYS A 66 -5.29 4.56 6.20
N LEU A 67 -5.35 4.36 4.89
CA LEU A 67 -5.50 5.46 3.94
C LEU A 67 -6.97 5.88 3.91
N THR A 68 -7.22 7.19 3.89
CA THR A 68 -8.57 7.74 3.94
C THR A 68 -8.80 8.72 2.80
N GLY A 69 -10.06 9.14 2.62
CA GLY A 69 -10.40 10.15 1.62
C GLY A 69 -10.12 9.71 0.19
N GLN A 70 -10.18 8.41 -0.08
CA GLN A 70 -9.92 7.90 -1.42
C GLN A 70 -10.91 8.44 -2.44
N ASN A 71 -10.39 8.81 -3.59
CA ASN A 71 -11.17 9.37 -4.68
C ASN A 71 -10.52 9.01 -6.01
N THR A 72 -11.35 8.80 -7.02
CA THR A 72 -10.87 8.47 -8.36
C THR A 72 -11.25 9.57 -9.34
N SER A 73 -10.39 9.76 -10.33
CA SER A 73 -10.62 10.77 -11.38
C SER A 73 -9.95 10.33 -12.67
N ILE A 74 -10.25 11.04 -13.74
CA ILE A 74 -9.60 10.84 -15.03
C ILE A 74 -9.01 12.17 -15.49
N ALA A 75 -7.74 12.15 -15.87
CA ALA A 75 -7.07 13.33 -16.44
C ALA A 75 -6.27 12.89 -17.66
N SER A 76 -6.57 13.48 -18.80
CA SER A 76 -5.87 13.21 -20.08
C SER A 76 -5.78 11.71 -20.41
N GLY A 77 -6.87 10.99 -20.20
CA GLY A 77 -6.94 9.55 -20.46
C GLY A 77 -6.28 8.67 -19.40
N VAL A 78 -5.83 9.25 -18.29
CA VAL A 78 -5.21 8.52 -17.20
C VAL A 78 -6.20 8.42 -16.03
N ALA A 79 -6.48 7.20 -15.57
CA ALA A 79 -7.27 6.98 -14.38
C ALA A 79 -6.38 7.15 -13.15
N ILE A 80 -6.83 7.93 -12.20
CA ILE A 80 -6.05 8.31 -11.01
C ILE A 80 -6.85 7.96 -9.77
N VAL A 81 -6.18 7.38 -8.77
CA VAL A 81 -6.70 7.28 -7.41
C VAL A 81 -5.84 8.13 -6.49
N ASP A 82 -6.48 8.88 -5.62
CA ASP A 82 -5.82 9.74 -4.65
C ASP A 82 -6.39 9.47 -3.26
N PHE A 83 -5.55 9.65 -2.23
CA PHE A 83 -5.93 9.51 -0.84
C PHE A 83 -5.58 10.81 -0.11
N ALA A 84 -6.23 11.05 1.03
CA ALA A 84 -5.80 12.11 1.93
C ALA A 84 -4.38 11.82 2.44
N ASP A 85 -3.65 12.88 2.78
CA ASP A 85 -2.29 12.73 3.29
C ASP A 85 -2.27 11.88 4.56
N LEU A 86 -1.29 10.98 4.66
CA LEU A 86 -1.06 10.14 5.81
C LEU A 86 0.22 10.59 6.49
N SER A 87 0.15 10.83 7.81
CA SER A 87 1.29 11.26 8.59
C SER A 87 1.50 10.36 9.79
N PHE A 88 2.76 10.04 10.07
CA PHE A 88 3.17 9.39 11.31
C PHE A 88 3.96 10.39 12.13
N THR A 89 3.60 10.55 13.40
CA THR A 89 4.20 11.56 14.29
C THR A 89 4.90 10.91 15.48
N GLY A 90 5.86 11.63 16.05
CA GLY A 90 6.63 11.12 17.18
C GLY A 90 7.46 9.90 16.84
N VAL A 91 7.78 9.69 15.56
CA VAL A 91 8.48 8.49 15.09
C VAL A 91 9.98 8.74 15.00
N THR A 92 10.75 7.68 15.27
CA THR A 92 12.18 7.61 14.98
C THR A 92 12.38 6.35 14.15
N LEU A 93 12.41 6.50 12.83
CA LEU A 93 12.50 5.37 11.92
C LEU A 93 13.26 5.74 10.65
N THR A 94 13.74 4.71 9.97
CA THR A 94 14.29 4.83 8.63
C THR A 94 13.51 3.87 7.74
N ALA A 95 12.85 4.39 6.72
CA ALA A 95 12.09 3.60 5.77
C ALA A 95 12.71 3.72 4.39
N ARG A 96 12.92 2.58 3.73
CA ARG A 96 13.37 2.53 2.32
C ARG A 96 12.19 2.56 1.38
N GLY A 97 11.06 2.01 1.77
CA GLY A 97 9.89 1.95 0.92
C GLY A 97 8.63 1.67 1.68
N ALA A 98 7.54 1.51 0.94
CA ALA A 98 6.22 1.28 1.50
C ALA A 98 5.43 0.31 0.63
N MET A 99 4.42 -0.29 1.23
CA MET A 99 3.43 -1.11 0.53
C MET A 99 2.04 -0.56 0.83
N ILE A 100 1.24 -0.39 -0.22
CA ILE A 100 -0.21 -0.20 -0.06
C ILE A 100 -0.86 -1.56 -0.27
N TYR A 101 -1.72 -1.96 0.65
CA TYR A 101 -2.41 -3.23 0.57
C TYR A 101 -3.89 -3.09 0.95
N ASN A 102 -4.70 -4.01 0.44
CA ASN A 102 -6.16 -3.99 0.57
C ASN A 102 -6.59 -4.92 1.71
N THR A 103 -7.25 -4.37 2.71
CA THR A 103 -7.72 -5.16 3.87
C THR A 103 -9.14 -5.68 3.69
N SER A 104 -9.83 -5.30 2.62
CA SER A 104 -11.26 -5.61 2.41
C SER A 104 -11.51 -6.61 1.29
N SER A 105 -10.51 -6.94 0.48
CA SER A 105 -10.72 -7.84 -0.67
C SER A 105 -10.85 -9.29 -0.23
N ALA A 106 -11.35 -10.13 -1.15
CA ALA A 106 -11.45 -11.57 -0.94
C ALA A 106 -10.06 -12.21 -0.68
N VAL A 107 -9.00 -11.62 -1.22
CA VAL A 107 -7.62 -12.02 -0.92
C VAL A 107 -7.14 -11.22 0.28
N THR A 108 -6.81 -11.91 1.37
CA THR A 108 -6.43 -11.27 2.63
C THR A 108 -5.18 -10.41 2.47
N ASN A 109 -5.28 -9.12 2.83
CA ASN A 109 -4.17 -8.17 2.83
C ASN A 109 -3.41 -8.13 1.50
N ALA A 110 -4.14 -8.17 0.39
CA ALA A 110 -3.56 -8.23 -0.95
C ALA A 110 -2.75 -6.97 -1.27
N THR A 111 -1.54 -7.16 -1.77
CA THR A 111 -0.68 -6.05 -2.19
C THR A 111 -1.29 -5.32 -3.37
N VAL A 112 -1.36 -4.00 -3.28
CA VAL A 112 -1.75 -3.12 -4.39
C VAL A 112 -0.50 -2.66 -5.15
N CYS A 113 0.40 -2.00 -4.44
CA CYS A 113 1.64 -1.50 -5.03
C CYS A 113 2.74 -1.41 -3.99
N VAL A 114 3.96 -1.30 -4.50
CA VAL A 114 5.17 -1.12 -3.72
C VAL A 114 5.81 0.20 -4.15
N LEU A 115 6.19 1.02 -3.17
CA LEU A 115 6.84 2.31 -3.40
C LEU A 115 8.29 2.22 -2.94
N ASP A 116 9.21 2.77 -3.73
CA ASP A 116 10.63 2.86 -3.40
C ASP A 116 11.00 4.33 -3.17
N PHE A 117 11.47 4.63 -1.98
CA PHE A 117 11.83 6.02 -1.64
C PHE A 117 13.25 6.41 -2.07
N GLY A 118 14.03 5.46 -2.55
CA GLY A 118 15.38 5.72 -3.04
C GLY A 118 16.50 5.53 -2.03
#